data_522553b58d01d5c6cf8ece6483ff551e
#
_entry.id   522553b58d01d5c6cf8ece6483ff551e
#
_cell.length_a   1.000
_cell.length_b   1.000
_cell.length_c   1.000
_cell.angle_alpha   90.00
_cell.angle_beta   90.00
_cell.angle_gamma   90.00
#
_symmetry.space_group_name_H-M   'P 1'
#
loop_
_entity.id
_entity.type
_entity.pdbx_description
1 polymer ?
#
loop_
_entity_poly.entity_id
_entity_poly.type
_entity_poly.pdbx_seq_one_letter_code
_entity_poly.pdbx_strand_id
1 'polypeptide(L)'
;MTVVSVEHALAGRIPAGGEVTVRGWVRTRRDSKAGLSFVNVSDGSCFAPIQVVAPAALPNYDTEVKHLTTGCSVIATGTLVPSQGQGQSFEIQASKVEVVGWVEDPLTYPMQPKQHSLEYLREYAHLRPRTNLFGAVTRIRHCLAQAVHRFFHERGFYWISTPIITTSDAEGAGQMFRVSTLDLANLPRTKDGEVDFSRDFFGKETFLTVSGQLNVEAYALALSKVYTFGPTFRAENSNTTRHLAEFWMIEPEVAFADLAADADLAEDFLKYLFRTVLAERADDMAFIAERVQKDAISRLEAFINAPFERIDYSEAIRLLQKSGRKFEFPVEWGLDLQTEHERWLTEEHVGRPVVVMNYPEHIKAFYMRLNDDGKTVAAMDVLAPGIGEIIGGSQREERLDVLDARMAQFGLDPEHYQWYRDFRRYGGVPHAGFGLGFERLVVYVCGLSNIRDAIAYPRAPGSAEF
;
A
#
# COMPACT_ATOMS: atom_id res chain seq x y z
N MET A 1 -37.69 -5.49 8.94
CA MET A 1 -36.54 -6.37 8.75
C MET A 1 -35.27 -5.51 8.67
N THR A 2 -34.35 -5.72 9.60
CA THR A 2 -33.12 -4.93 9.66
C THR A 2 -32.03 -5.68 8.90
N VAL A 3 -31.55 -5.12 7.78
CA VAL A 3 -30.36 -5.65 7.07
C VAL A 3 -29.12 -5.26 7.86
N VAL A 4 -28.31 -6.25 8.23
CA VAL A 4 -27.09 -6.06 9.04
C VAL A 4 -25.87 -6.65 8.34
N SER A 5 -24.69 -6.11 8.62
CA SER A 5 -23.43 -6.76 8.20
C SER A 5 -23.13 -7.96 9.09
N VAL A 6 -22.38 -8.92 8.55
CA VAL A 6 -21.89 -10.09 9.30
C VAL A 6 -21.04 -9.64 10.49
N GLU A 7 -20.19 -8.61 10.31
CA GLU A 7 -19.40 -8.01 11.39
C GLU A 7 -20.28 -7.52 12.56
N HIS A 8 -21.34 -6.77 12.27
CA HIS A 8 -22.24 -6.24 13.31
C HIS A 8 -22.98 -7.36 14.04
N ALA A 9 -23.41 -8.40 13.31
CA ALA A 9 -24.08 -9.55 13.90
C ALA A 9 -23.15 -10.33 14.84
N LEU A 10 -21.91 -10.63 14.40
CA LEU A 10 -20.91 -11.37 15.17
C LEU A 10 -20.33 -10.58 16.34
N ALA A 11 -20.23 -9.24 16.22
CA ALA A 11 -19.77 -8.35 17.29
C ALA A 11 -20.81 -8.10 18.40
N GLY A 12 -22.01 -8.71 18.31
CA GLY A 12 -23.07 -8.52 19.31
C GLY A 12 -23.64 -7.10 19.33
N ARG A 13 -23.51 -6.33 18.24
CA ARG A 13 -24.10 -4.99 18.13
C ARG A 13 -25.61 -5.03 17.93
N ILE A 14 -26.14 -6.20 17.64
CA ILE A 14 -27.56 -6.47 17.52
C ILE A 14 -27.98 -7.38 18.71
N PRO A 15 -29.04 -7.05 19.43
CA PRO A 15 -29.52 -7.89 20.53
C PRO A 15 -29.87 -9.30 20.05
N ALA A 16 -29.49 -10.31 20.82
CA ALA A 16 -29.90 -11.69 20.58
C ALA A 16 -31.45 -11.82 20.69
N GLY A 17 -32.03 -12.68 19.86
CA GLY A 17 -33.50 -12.85 19.75
C GLY A 17 -34.15 -11.91 18.73
N GLY A 18 -33.43 -10.94 18.18
CA GLY A 18 -33.92 -10.06 17.13
C GLY A 18 -33.91 -10.74 15.74
N GLU A 19 -34.90 -10.38 14.90
CA GLU A 19 -34.91 -10.80 13.50
C GLU A 19 -33.92 -9.95 12.67
N VAL A 20 -33.02 -10.60 11.98
CA VAL A 20 -31.99 -9.97 11.13
C VAL A 20 -32.02 -10.56 9.72
N THR A 21 -31.54 -9.77 8.77
CA THR A 21 -31.29 -10.21 7.39
C THR A 21 -29.82 -9.96 7.06
N VAL A 22 -29.10 -10.99 6.60
CA VAL A 22 -27.76 -10.90 6.04
C VAL A 22 -27.79 -11.19 4.55
N ARG A 23 -26.88 -10.56 3.80
CA ARG A 23 -26.70 -10.75 2.36
C ARG A 23 -25.25 -11.07 2.10
N GLY A 24 -24.96 -12.10 1.31
CA GLY A 24 -23.57 -12.45 1.07
C GLY A 24 -23.41 -13.69 0.22
N TRP A 25 -22.21 -14.23 0.26
CA TRP A 25 -21.80 -15.38 -0.52
C TRP A 25 -21.55 -16.58 0.39
N VAL A 26 -22.03 -17.74 -0.08
CA VAL A 26 -21.80 -19.03 0.59
C VAL A 26 -20.32 -19.38 0.54
N ARG A 27 -19.73 -19.59 1.72
CA ARG A 27 -18.34 -20.10 1.87
C ARG A 27 -18.31 -21.61 1.93
N THR A 28 -19.19 -22.18 2.74
CA THR A 28 -19.36 -23.63 2.88
C THR A 28 -20.81 -23.97 3.22
N ARG A 29 -21.25 -25.15 2.85
CA ARG A 29 -22.50 -25.76 3.31
C ARG A 29 -22.22 -27.17 3.84
N ARG A 30 -22.90 -27.54 4.90
CA ARG A 30 -22.83 -28.86 5.53
C ARG A 30 -24.22 -29.26 5.99
N ASP A 31 -24.65 -30.45 5.61
CA ASP A 31 -25.95 -31.01 6.00
C ASP A 31 -25.82 -31.89 7.24
N SER A 32 -26.82 -31.81 8.15
CA SER A 32 -26.95 -32.67 9.32
C SER A 32 -27.99 -33.74 9.07
N LYS A 33 -27.83 -34.92 9.67
CA LYS A 33 -28.83 -35.99 9.68
C LYS A 33 -30.12 -35.59 10.39
N ALA A 34 -30.11 -34.51 11.18
CA ALA A 34 -31.26 -33.96 11.87
C ALA A 34 -32.16 -33.07 10.99
N GLY A 35 -31.97 -33.03 9.68
CA GLY A 35 -32.77 -32.19 8.76
C GLY A 35 -32.42 -30.71 8.86
N LEU A 36 -31.16 -30.38 9.02
CA LEU A 36 -30.63 -29.01 9.07
C LEU A 36 -29.50 -28.87 8.08
N SER A 37 -29.39 -27.73 7.39
CA SER A 37 -28.19 -27.32 6.66
C SER A 37 -27.54 -26.15 7.38
N PHE A 38 -26.23 -26.26 7.59
CA PHE A 38 -25.39 -25.20 8.12
C PHE A 38 -24.70 -24.49 6.96
N VAL A 39 -25.10 -23.28 6.66
CA VAL A 39 -24.60 -22.48 5.53
C VAL A 39 -23.77 -21.32 6.10
N ASN A 40 -22.47 -21.31 5.84
CA ASN A 40 -21.61 -20.22 6.23
C ASN A 40 -21.67 -19.13 5.15
N VAL A 41 -22.11 -17.94 5.55
CA VAL A 41 -22.30 -16.78 4.68
C VAL A 41 -21.32 -15.68 5.06
N SER A 42 -20.62 -15.13 4.09
CA SER A 42 -19.72 -13.98 4.25
C SER A 42 -20.18 -12.85 3.35
N ASP A 43 -20.25 -11.65 3.91
CA ASP A 43 -20.46 -10.40 3.16
C ASP A 43 -19.18 -9.59 2.95
N GLY A 44 -18.04 -10.11 3.43
CA GLY A 44 -16.74 -9.47 3.35
C GLY A 44 -16.45 -8.44 4.44
N SER A 45 -17.40 -8.09 5.30
CA SER A 45 -17.24 -7.06 6.34
C SER A 45 -16.23 -7.43 7.43
N CYS A 46 -16.05 -8.73 7.72
CA CYS A 46 -15.06 -9.26 8.65
C CYS A 46 -14.47 -10.58 8.14
N PHE A 47 -13.50 -11.11 8.87
CA PHE A 47 -12.84 -12.37 8.50
C PHE A 47 -13.78 -13.58 8.64
N ALA A 48 -14.48 -13.71 9.75
CA ALA A 48 -15.34 -14.84 10.04
C ALA A 48 -16.68 -14.76 9.26
N PRO A 49 -17.12 -15.86 8.61
CA PRO A 49 -18.49 -15.95 8.10
C PRO A 49 -19.49 -16.15 9.24
N ILE A 50 -20.75 -15.79 9.04
CA ILE A 50 -21.82 -16.15 9.96
C ILE A 50 -22.47 -17.47 9.54
N GLN A 51 -22.77 -18.34 10.51
CA GLN A 51 -23.50 -19.56 10.28
C GLN A 51 -25.00 -19.29 10.19
N VAL A 52 -25.61 -19.70 9.11
CA VAL A 52 -27.05 -19.73 8.89
C VAL A 52 -27.53 -21.17 9.07
N VAL A 53 -28.35 -21.41 10.07
CA VAL A 53 -28.97 -22.72 10.33
C VAL A 53 -30.28 -22.76 9.60
N ALA A 54 -30.34 -23.49 8.51
CA ALA A 54 -31.50 -23.62 7.63
C ALA A 54 -32.24 -24.94 7.91
N PRO A 55 -33.48 -24.91 8.50
CA PRO A 55 -34.24 -26.10 8.80
C PRO A 55 -34.92 -26.70 7.55
N ALA A 56 -35.15 -28.00 7.55
CA ALA A 56 -35.84 -28.70 6.46
C ALA A 56 -37.30 -28.22 6.26
N ALA A 57 -37.85 -27.48 7.21
CA ALA A 57 -39.16 -26.86 7.09
C ALA A 57 -39.24 -25.66 6.14
N LEU A 58 -38.10 -25.15 5.66
CA LEU A 58 -38.11 -24.08 4.67
C LEU A 58 -38.73 -24.55 3.36
N PRO A 59 -39.61 -23.76 2.71
CA PRO A 59 -40.31 -24.17 1.50
C PRO A 59 -39.38 -24.59 0.34
N ASN A 60 -38.19 -23.97 0.25
CA ASN A 60 -37.21 -24.22 -0.78
C ASN A 60 -36.01 -25.06 -0.30
N TYR A 61 -36.15 -25.77 0.84
CA TYR A 61 -35.03 -26.51 1.42
C TYR A 61 -34.48 -27.56 0.48
N ASP A 62 -35.34 -28.44 -0.05
CA ASP A 62 -34.94 -29.54 -0.93
C ASP A 62 -34.57 -29.07 -2.35
N THR A 63 -35.22 -28.02 -2.83
CA THR A 63 -35.05 -27.53 -4.20
C THR A 63 -33.89 -26.54 -4.37
N GLU A 64 -33.53 -25.80 -3.31
CA GLU A 64 -32.50 -24.76 -3.39
C GLU A 64 -31.42 -24.90 -2.30
N VAL A 65 -31.79 -24.89 -1.01
CA VAL A 65 -30.81 -24.85 0.09
C VAL A 65 -29.83 -26.00 0.04
N LYS A 66 -30.31 -27.21 -0.24
CA LYS A 66 -29.48 -28.42 -0.40
C LYS A 66 -28.56 -28.39 -1.62
N HIS A 67 -28.76 -27.48 -2.55
CA HIS A 67 -27.98 -27.33 -3.77
C HIS A 67 -27.00 -26.17 -3.73
N LEU A 68 -26.98 -25.40 -2.63
CA LEU A 68 -26.02 -24.31 -2.45
C LEU A 68 -24.58 -24.83 -2.46
N THR A 69 -23.75 -24.17 -3.25
CA THR A 69 -22.31 -24.44 -3.35
C THR A 69 -21.51 -23.20 -2.98
N THR A 70 -20.22 -23.37 -2.78
CA THR A 70 -19.30 -22.23 -2.56
C THR A 70 -19.41 -21.25 -3.70
N GLY A 71 -19.61 -19.96 -3.37
CA GLY A 71 -19.74 -18.87 -4.33
C GLY A 71 -21.19 -18.48 -4.69
N CYS A 72 -22.20 -19.30 -4.39
CA CYS A 72 -23.60 -18.88 -4.53
C CYS A 72 -23.88 -17.65 -3.66
N SER A 73 -24.71 -16.73 -4.13
CA SER A 73 -25.14 -15.56 -3.35
C SER A 73 -26.52 -15.76 -2.76
N VAL A 74 -26.69 -15.36 -1.50
CA VAL A 74 -27.93 -15.60 -0.74
C VAL A 74 -28.36 -14.37 0.07
N ILE A 75 -29.66 -14.28 0.34
CA ILE A 75 -30.25 -13.44 1.37
C ILE A 75 -30.84 -14.37 2.42
N ALA A 76 -30.33 -14.31 3.64
CA ALA A 76 -30.80 -15.12 4.75
C ALA A 76 -31.44 -14.24 5.82
N THR A 77 -32.71 -14.54 6.19
CA THR A 77 -33.45 -13.87 7.23
C THR A 77 -33.79 -14.87 8.34
N GLY A 78 -33.64 -14.42 9.57
CA GLY A 78 -33.95 -15.27 10.72
C GLY A 78 -33.63 -14.62 12.06
N THR A 79 -33.71 -15.38 13.12
CA THR A 79 -33.44 -14.92 14.48
C THR A 79 -31.94 -15.06 14.77
N LEU A 80 -31.31 -13.96 15.19
CA LEU A 80 -29.92 -13.97 15.68
C LEU A 80 -29.88 -14.58 17.09
N VAL A 81 -29.16 -15.66 17.26
CA VAL A 81 -29.02 -16.35 18.56
C VAL A 81 -27.57 -16.60 18.90
N PRO A 82 -27.19 -16.73 20.19
CA PRO A 82 -25.89 -17.22 20.59
C PRO A 82 -25.63 -18.58 19.96
N SER A 83 -24.46 -18.75 19.33
CA SER A 83 -24.15 -20.03 18.70
C SER A 83 -23.82 -21.11 19.73
N GLN A 84 -24.27 -22.34 19.43
CA GLN A 84 -23.90 -23.54 20.19
C GLN A 84 -22.59 -24.16 19.65
N GLY A 85 -22.13 -23.71 18.49
CA GLY A 85 -20.90 -24.18 17.85
C GLY A 85 -19.65 -23.55 18.44
N GLN A 86 -18.53 -24.29 18.45
CA GLN A 86 -17.26 -23.74 18.85
C GLN A 86 -16.73 -22.78 17.78
N GLY A 87 -16.11 -21.67 18.21
CA GLY A 87 -15.40 -20.73 17.33
C GLY A 87 -16.28 -19.65 16.68
N GLN A 88 -17.57 -19.52 17.08
CA GLN A 88 -18.45 -18.44 16.63
C GLN A 88 -19.33 -17.93 17.77
N SER A 89 -19.56 -16.60 17.81
CA SER A 89 -20.35 -15.97 18.88
C SER A 89 -21.86 -16.10 18.66
N PHE A 90 -22.28 -15.91 17.43
CA PHE A 90 -23.69 -15.89 17.03
C PHE A 90 -23.94 -16.69 15.76
N GLU A 91 -25.19 -17.13 15.58
CA GLU A 91 -25.68 -17.76 14.36
C GLU A 91 -27.10 -17.28 14.06
N ILE A 92 -27.57 -17.48 12.83
CA ILE A 92 -28.93 -17.12 12.40
C ILE A 92 -29.76 -18.39 12.27
N GLN A 93 -30.81 -18.50 13.07
CA GLN A 93 -31.84 -19.52 12.88
C GLN A 93 -32.79 -19.03 11.77
N ALA A 94 -32.63 -19.59 10.57
CA ALA A 94 -33.24 -19.07 9.37
C ALA A 94 -34.77 -19.33 9.34
N SER A 95 -35.52 -18.28 9.09
CA SER A 95 -36.95 -18.33 8.72
C SER A 95 -37.12 -18.24 7.19
N LYS A 96 -36.12 -17.70 6.47
CA LYS A 96 -36.12 -17.59 5.02
C LYS A 96 -34.67 -17.63 4.51
N VAL A 97 -34.42 -18.37 3.42
CA VAL A 97 -33.19 -18.31 2.62
C VAL A 97 -33.61 -18.14 1.17
N GLU A 98 -33.12 -17.09 0.53
CA GLU A 98 -33.37 -16.78 -0.86
C GLU A 98 -32.05 -16.85 -1.63
N VAL A 99 -32.02 -17.65 -2.70
CA VAL A 99 -30.85 -17.75 -3.58
C VAL A 99 -30.95 -16.68 -4.64
N VAL A 100 -30.00 -15.74 -4.63
CA VAL A 100 -29.96 -14.60 -5.58
C VAL A 100 -29.17 -14.96 -6.84
N GLY A 101 -28.08 -15.71 -6.67
CA GLY A 101 -27.24 -16.12 -7.79
C GLY A 101 -26.60 -17.48 -7.55
N TRP A 102 -26.68 -18.31 -8.54
CA TRP A 102 -26.07 -19.64 -8.57
C TRP A 102 -24.65 -19.59 -9.15
N VAL A 103 -23.80 -20.52 -8.74
CA VAL A 103 -22.59 -20.86 -9.47
C VAL A 103 -23.00 -21.83 -10.59
N GLU A 104 -22.80 -21.46 -11.84
CA GLU A 104 -23.26 -22.21 -13.01
C GLU A 104 -22.69 -23.61 -13.02
N ASP A 105 -21.39 -23.75 -12.87
CA ASP A 105 -20.72 -25.05 -12.72
C ASP A 105 -19.78 -25.05 -11.50
N PRO A 106 -20.17 -25.68 -10.39
CA PRO A 106 -19.35 -25.76 -9.19
C PRO A 106 -17.99 -26.44 -9.40
N LEU A 107 -17.84 -27.29 -10.41
CA LEU A 107 -16.58 -28.01 -10.67
C LEU A 107 -15.53 -27.11 -11.32
N THR A 108 -15.98 -26.13 -12.10
CA THR A 108 -15.10 -25.16 -12.78
C THR A 108 -14.92 -23.85 -12.02
N TYR A 109 -15.65 -23.65 -10.91
CA TYR A 109 -15.50 -22.46 -10.09
C TYR A 109 -14.06 -22.29 -9.56
N PRO A 110 -13.31 -21.22 -9.93
CA PRO A 110 -11.88 -21.14 -9.63
C PRO A 110 -11.57 -21.08 -8.14
N MET A 111 -12.45 -20.42 -7.35
CA MET A 111 -12.24 -20.20 -5.92
C MET A 111 -12.81 -21.35 -5.07
N GLN A 112 -12.38 -22.56 -5.36
CA GLN A 112 -12.73 -23.76 -4.58
C GLN A 112 -12.30 -23.61 -3.10
N PRO A 113 -12.99 -24.27 -2.13
CA PRO A 113 -12.62 -24.24 -0.71
C PRO A 113 -11.37 -25.09 -0.42
N LYS A 114 -10.26 -24.76 -1.07
CA LYS A 114 -8.94 -25.38 -0.92
C LYS A 114 -7.87 -24.32 -0.92
N GLN A 115 -6.64 -24.68 -0.56
CA GLN A 115 -5.51 -23.79 -0.70
C GLN A 115 -5.13 -23.63 -2.18
N HIS A 116 -4.95 -22.38 -2.61
CA HIS A 116 -4.48 -22.00 -3.94
C HIS A 116 -3.09 -21.37 -3.85
N SER A 117 -2.26 -21.55 -4.86
CA SER A 117 -1.00 -20.82 -4.97
C SER A 117 -1.28 -19.33 -5.30
N LEU A 118 -0.34 -18.46 -4.92
CA LEU A 118 -0.48 -17.03 -5.21
C LEU A 118 -0.41 -16.74 -6.72
N GLU A 119 0.36 -17.54 -7.48
CA GLU A 119 0.44 -17.50 -8.94
C GLU A 119 -0.94 -17.74 -9.56
N TYR A 120 -1.59 -18.83 -9.18
CA TYR A 120 -2.95 -19.14 -9.62
C TYR A 120 -3.94 -18.00 -9.29
N LEU A 121 -3.86 -17.44 -8.09
CA LEU A 121 -4.75 -16.34 -7.68
C LEU A 121 -4.49 -15.04 -8.45
N ARG A 122 -3.29 -14.84 -9.00
CA ARG A 122 -3.02 -13.68 -9.88
C ARG A 122 -3.67 -13.85 -11.26
N GLU A 123 -3.78 -15.07 -11.78
CA GLU A 123 -4.49 -15.35 -13.03
C GLU A 123 -6.00 -15.07 -12.89
N TYR A 124 -6.54 -15.22 -11.69
CA TYR A 124 -7.94 -14.94 -11.35
C TYR A 124 -8.09 -13.70 -10.45
N ALA A 125 -7.37 -12.61 -10.75
CA ALA A 125 -7.35 -11.41 -9.91
C ALA A 125 -8.75 -10.85 -9.64
N HIS A 126 -9.68 -10.96 -10.58
CA HIS A 126 -11.08 -10.55 -10.44
C HIS A 126 -11.91 -11.41 -9.47
N LEU A 127 -11.50 -12.64 -9.17
CA LEU A 127 -12.17 -13.54 -8.23
C LEU A 127 -11.40 -13.76 -6.93
N ARG A 128 -10.10 -13.49 -6.90
CA ARG A 128 -9.27 -13.71 -5.71
C ARG A 128 -9.75 -12.97 -4.44
N PRO A 129 -10.48 -11.83 -4.50
CA PRO A 129 -11.06 -11.21 -3.29
C PRO A 129 -12.03 -12.11 -2.52
N ARG A 130 -12.57 -13.15 -3.17
CA ARG A 130 -13.43 -14.15 -2.52
C ARG A 130 -12.66 -15.15 -1.65
N THR A 131 -11.33 -15.13 -1.65
CA THR A 131 -10.49 -15.97 -0.77
C THR A 131 -10.28 -15.30 0.58
N ASN A 132 -9.98 -16.10 1.61
CA ASN A 132 -9.69 -15.56 2.94
C ASN A 132 -8.48 -14.63 2.93
N LEU A 133 -7.41 -15.00 2.21
CA LEU A 133 -6.20 -14.20 2.13
C LEU A 133 -6.46 -12.82 1.54
N PHE A 134 -7.05 -12.76 0.33
CA PHE A 134 -7.26 -11.46 -0.32
C PHE A 134 -8.40 -10.65 0.31
N GLY A 135 -9.36 -11.31 0.98
CA GLY A 135 -10.30 -10.63 1.85
C GLY A 135 -9.60 -9.93 3.02
N ALA A 136 -8.71 -10.63 3.72
CA ALA A 136 -7.92 -10.08 4.82
C ALA A 136 -6.99 -8.94 4.35
N VAL A 137 -6.20 -9.18 3.29
CA VAL A 137 -5.32 -8.14 2.70
C VAL A 137 -6.10 -6.89 2.30
N THR A 138 -7.29 -7.05 1.71
CA THR A 138 -8.12 -5.90 1.29
C THR A 138 -8.63 -5.11 2.50
N ARG A 139 -9.09 -5.76 3.57
CA ARG A 139 -9.54 -5.07 4.80
C ARG A 139 -8.38 -4.40 5.54
N ILE A 140 -7.21 -5.05 5.60
CA ILE A 140 -5.98 -4.46 6.16
C ILE A 140 -5.57 -3.23 5.34
N ARG A 141 -5.53 -3.34 4.00
CA ARG A 141 -5.21 -2.22 3.11
C ARG A 141 -6.19 -1.05 3.30
N HIS A 142 -7.48 -1.33 3.39
CA HIS A 142 -8.49 -0.31 3.66
C HIS A 142 -8.26 0.36 5.02
N CYS A 143 -8.04 -0.41 6.08
CA CYS A 143 -7.75 0.11 7.42
C CYS A 143 -6.51 1.03 7.41
N LEU A 144 -5.43 0.60 6.78
CA LEU A 144 -4.21 1.41 6.65
C LEU A 144 -4.47 2.70 5.87
N ALA A 145 -5.23 2.67 4.76
CA ALA A 145 -5.56 3.87 3.99
C ALA A 145 -6.36 4.89 4.83
N GLN A 146 -7.36 4.43 5.59
CA GLN A 146 -8.11 5.30 6.51
C GLN A 146 -7.23 5.84 7.64
N ALA A 147 -6.32 5.01 8.17
CA ALA A 147 -5.37 5.41 9.19
C ALA A 147 -4.39 6.49 8.69
N VAL A 148 -3.94 6.43 7.44
CA VAL A 148 -3.12 7.47 6.79
C VAL A 148 -3.84 8.82 6.83
N HIS A 149 -5.08 8.86 6.32
CA HIS A 149 -5.86 10.11 6.31
C HIS A 149 -6.13 10.62 7.73
N ARG A 150 -6.46 9.74 8.67
CA ARG A 150 -6.72 10.11 10.06
C ARG A 150 -5.47 10.65 10.75
N PHE A 151 -4.32 10.01 10.58
CA PHE A 151 -3.05 10.47 11.15
C PHE A 151 -2.71 11.89 10.75
N PHE A 152 -2.77 12.19 9.46
CA PHE A 152 -2.44 13.50 8.94
C PHE A 152 -3.49 14.55 9.30
N HIS A 153 -4.79 14.21 9.19
CA HIS A 153 -5.87 15.11 9.54
C HIS A 153 -5.81 15.58 11.01
N GLU A 154 -5.61 14.65 11.95
CA GLU A 154 -5.53 14.95 13.38
C GLU A 154 -4.31 15.81 13.75
N ARG A 155 -3.29 15.86 12.89
CA ARG A 155 -2.07 16.68 13.06
C ARG A 155 -2.09 17.97 12.27
N GLY A 156 -3.24 18.31 11.67
CA GLY A 156 -3.45 19.56 10.95
C GLY A 156 -2.84 19.60 9.54
N PHE A 157 -2.61 18.46 8.92
CA PHE A 157 -2.20 18.39 7.53
C PHE A 157 -3.39 18.48 6.59
N TYR A 158 -3.18 19.09 5.43
CA TYR A 158 -4.14 19.11 4.32
C TYR A 158 -3.76 18.09 3.26
N TRP A 159 -4.73 17.30 2.82
CA TRP A 159 -4.56 16.41 1.67
C TRP A 159 -4.64 17.19 0.37
N ILE A 160 -3.62 17.08 -0.46
CA ILE A 160 -3.51 17.75 -1.75
C ILE A 160 -3.59 16.71 -2.87
N SER A 161 -4.52 16.91 -3.80
CA SER A 161 -4.62 16.12 -5.02
C SER A 161 -3.62 16.66 -6.06
N THR A 162 -2.43 16.10 -6.09
CA THR A 162 -1.41 16.44 -7.10
C THR A 162 -1.74 15.81 -8.46
N PRO A 163 -1.35 16.42 -9.59
CA PRO A 163 -1.67 15.89 -10.90
C PRO A 163 -0.92 14.59 -11.18
N ILE A 164 -1.61 13.63 -11.80
CA ILE A 164 -1.02 12.37 -12.29
C ILE A 164 -0.38 12.55 -13.67
N ILE A 165 -0.84 13.50 -14.47
CA ILE A 165 -0.24 13.84 -15.77
C ILE A 165 0.67 15.04 -15.55
N THR A 166 1.93 14.91 -15.93
CA THR A 166 2.97 15.90 -15.67
C THR A 166 3.88 16.09 -16.87
N THR A 167 4.56 17.23 -16.91
CA THR A 167 5.68 17.50 -17.84
C THR A 167 7.04 17.44 -17.12
N SER A 168 7.05 17.19 -15.78
CA SER A 168 8.27 17.24 -14.96
C SER A 168 8.63 15.84 -14.46
N ASP A 169 9.90 15.50 -14.57
CA ASP A 169 10.47 14.30 -13.95
C ASP A 169 11.01 14.66 -12.56
N ALA A 170 10.35 14.17 -11.51
CA ALA A 170 10.75 14.44 -10.13
C ALA A 170 12.03 13.68 -9.72
N GLU A 171 12.29 12.53 -10.32
CA GLU A 171 13.41 11.65 -9.94
C GLU A 171 14.61 11.78 -10.88
N GLY A 172 14.43 12.40 -12.07
CA GLY A 172 15.49 12.54 -13.10
C GLY A 172 15.90 11.20 -13.72
N ALA A 173 15.12 10.13 -13.51
CA ALA A 173 15.46 8.76 -13.88
C ALA A 173 14.93 8.32 -15.26
N GLY A 174 14.15 9.16 -15.95
CA GLY A 174 13.83 9.03 -17.37
C GLY A 174 12.90 7.88 -17.78
N GLN A 175 12.35 7.08 -16.86
CA GLN A 175 11.46 5.96 -17.22
C GLN A 175 10.00 6.25 -16.83
N MET A 176 9.44 7.24 -17.52
CA MET A 176 8.01 7.58 -17.37
C MET A 176 7.15 7.01 -18.51
N PHE A 177 5.93 6.62 -18.18
CA PHE A 177 4.94 6.30 -19.20
C PHE A 177 4.49 7.59 -19.88
N ARG A 178 4.63 7.64 -21.21
CA ARG A 178 4.15 8.78 -22.00
C ARG A 178 2.63 8.76 -22.11
N VAL A 179 2.00 9.93 -21.96
CA VAL A 179 0.59 10.17 -22.19
C VAL A 179 0.44 10.96 -23.49
N SER A 180 -0.24 10.38 -24.46
CA SER A 180 -0.41 10.99 -25.78
C SER A 180 -1.72 10.56 -26.42
N THR A 181 -2.35 11.45 -27.19
CA THR A 181 -3.51 11.17 -28.04
C THR A 181 -3.13 11.10 -29.52
N LEU A 182 -1.84 11.18 -29.85
CA LEU A 182 -1.37 11.07 -31.23
C LEU A 182 -1.54 9.66 -31.77
N ASP A 183 -1.90 9.56 -33.03
CA ASP A 183 -1.96 8.28 -33.76
C ASP A 183 -0.51 7.74 -33.93
N LEU A 184 -0.21 6.64 -33.26
CA LEU A 184 1.12 6.01 -33.32
C LEU A 184 1.49 5.52 -34.72
N ALA A 185 0.50 5.25 -35.60
CA ALA A 185 0.76 4.82 -36.94
C ALA A 185 1.08 6.02 -37.89
N ASN A 186 0.65 7.24 -37.51
CA ASN A 186 0.81 8.45 -38.29
C ASN A 186 1.23 9.64 -37.43
N LEU A 187 2.39 9.51 -36.79
CA LEU A 187 2.94 10.56 -35.92
C LEU A 187 3.24 11.85 -36.72
N PRO A 188 2.73 13.00 -36.28
CA PRO A 188 3.13 14.28 -36.84
C PRO A 188 4.62 14.54 -36.58
N ARG A 189 5.30 15.15 -37.55
CA ARG A 189 6.72 15.43 -37.47
C ARG A 189 7.00 16.92 -37.65
N THR A 190 8.01 17.38 -36.89
CA THR A 190 8.63 18.70 -37.11
C THR A 190 9.46 18.72 -38.39
N LYS A 191 9.98 19.88 -38.77
CA LYS A 191 10.88 20.01 -39.94
C LYS A 191 12.17 19.22 -39.77
N ASP A 192 12.59 18.98 -38.53
CA ASP A 192 13.83 18.23 -38.15
C ASP A 192 13.58 16.72 -38.02
N GLY A 193 12.32 16.28 -38.27
CA GLY A 193 11.95 14.86 -38.21
C GLY A 193 11.54 14.32 -36.84
N GLU A 194 11.61 15.14 -35.80
CA GLU A 194 11.15 14.79 -34.45
C GLU A 194 9.62 14.72 -34.36
N VAL A 195 9.09 14.06 -33.32
CA VAL A 195 7.65 14.04 -33.08
C VAL A 195 7.17 15.44 -32.70
N ASP A 196 6.16 15.95 -33.43
CA ASP A 196 5.56 17.26 -33.16
C ASP A 196 4.50 17.20 -32.08
N PHE A 197 4.92 17.25 -30.81
CA PHE A 197 4.03 17.27 -29.66
C PHE A 197 3.18 18.53 -29.52
N SER A 198 3.47 19.62 -30.30
CA SER A 198 2.57 20.79 -30.32
C SER A 198 1.19 20.46 -30.86
N ARG A 199 1.05 19.34 -31.58
CA ARG A 199 -0.20 18.80 -32.14
C ARG A 199 -0.87 17.77 -31.20
N ASP A 200 -0.25 17.42 -30.08
CA ASP A 200 -0.86 16.53 -29.08
C ASP A 200 -1.83 17.28 -28.18
N PHE A 201 -2.62 16.56 -27.38
CA PHE A 201 -3.70 17.10 -26.56
C PHE A 201 -3.25 18.27 -25.66
N PHE A 202 -2.12 18.15 -24.99
CA PHE A 202 -1.58 19.19 -24.11
C PHE A 202 -0.65 20.18 -24.80
N GLY A 203 -0.42 20.05 -26.11
CA GLY A 203 0.50 20.89 -26.86
C GLY A 203 1.97 20.75 -26.50
N LYS A 204 2.31 19.73 -25.74
CA LYS A 204 3.67 19.37 -25.29
C LYS A 204 3.73 17.89 -24.88
N GLU A 205 4.91 17.36 -24.74
CA GLU A 205 5.13 16.01 -24.23
C GLU A 205 4.72 15.90 -22.76
N THR A 206 3.93 14.88 -22.44
CA THR A 206 3.41 14.63 -21.10
C THR A 206 3.55 13.16 -20.69
N PHE A 207 3.59 12.93 -19.38
CA PHE A 207 3.87 11.63 -18.80
C PHE A 207 2.97 11.35 -17.59
N LEU A 208 2.87 10.08 -17.21
CA LEU A 208 2.34 9.71 -15.89
C LEU A 208 3.41 9.98 -14.83
N THR A 209 3.02 10.59 -13.72
CA THR A 209 3.94 11.02 -12.66
C THR A 209 4.60 9.85 -11.94
N VAL A 210 5.84 10.03 -11.52
CA VAL A 210 6.59 9.12 -10.63
C VAL A 210 6.47 9.52 -9.15
N SER A 211 6.04 10.77 -8.86
CA SER A 211 5.88 11.32 -7.50
C SER A 211 5.06 12.62 -7.56
N GLY A 212 4.28 12.88 -6.53
CA GLY A 212 3.57 14.15 -6.35
C GLY A 212 4.39 15.23 -5.62
N GLN A 213 5.61 14.91 -5.17
CA GLN A 213 6.42 15.75 -4.29
C GLN A 213 6.61 17.16 -4.80
N LEU A 214 7.14 17.34 -6.02
CA LEU A 214 7.46 18.69 -6.51
C LEU A 214 6.24 19.61 -6.54
N ASN A 215 5.06 19.07 -6.84
CA ASN A 215 3.83 19.85 -6.88
C ASN A 215 3.29 20.12 -5.47
N VAL A 216 3.43 19.17 -4.54
CA VAL A 216 2.92 19.36 -3.16
C VAL A 216 3.77 20.34 -2.37
N GLU A 217 5.07 20.51 -2.68
CA GLU A 217 5.93 21.54 -2.07
C GLU A 217 5.33 22.95 -2.19
N ALA A 218 4.68 23.28 -3.32
CA ALA A 218 4.00 24.56 -3.49
C ALA A 218 2.95 24.82 -2.40
N TYR A 219 2.21 23.79 -2.04
CA TYR A 219 1.18 23.85 -1.01
C TYR A 219 1.76 23.83 0.40
N ALA A 220 2.87 23.13 0.63
CA ALA A 220 3.60 23.17 1.88
C ALA A 220 4.08 24.58 2.20
N LEU A 221 4.62 25.29 1.21
CA LEU A 221 5.10 26.67 1.33
C LEU A 221 3.98 27.73 1.44
N ALA A 222 2.72 27.29 1.45
CA ALA A 222 1.55 28.15 1.67
C ALA A 222 0.71 27.70 2.87
N LEU A 223 0.60 26.39 3.13
CA LEU A 223 -0.29 25.81 4.14
C LEU A 223 0.48 25.10 5.27
N SER A 224 1.80 25.11 5.25
CA SER A 224 2.76 24.59 6.22
C SER A 224 2.83 23.06 6.31
N LYS A 225 1.71 22.36 6.38
CA LYS A 225 1.65 20.90 6.54
C LYS A 225 0.68 20.31 5.54
N VAL A 226 1.20 19.56 4.60
CA VAL A 226 0.42 18.94 3.53
C VAL A 226 0.86 17.52 3.28
N TYR A 227 0.03 16.74 2.62
CA TYR A 227 0.43 15.43 2.09
C TYR A 227 -0.33 15.13 0.80
N THR A 228 0.27 14.34 -0.07
CA THR A 228 -0.43 13.67 -1.16
C THR A 228 -0.51 12.18 -0.87
N PHE A 229 -1.60 11.56 -1.28
CA PHE A 229 -1.80 10.12 -1.26
C PHE A 229 -2.50 9.75 -2.56
N GLY A 230 -1.74 9.25 -3.51
CA GLY A 230 -2.23 9.05 -4.85
C GLY A 230 -1.38 8.07 -5.68
N PRO A 231 -1.87 7.71 -6.87
CA PRO A 231 -1.19 6.78 -7.76
C PRO A 231 0.07 7.41 -8.35
N THR A 232 1.11 6.59 -8.48
CA THR A 232 2.37 6.88 -9.14
C THR A 232 2.75 5.76 -10.10
N PHE A 233 3.58 6.06 -11.09
CA PHE A 233 3.84 5.17 -12.20
C PHE A 233 5.33 5.14 -12.53
N ARG A 234 5.88 3.94 -12.74
CA ARG A 234 7.28 3.76 -13.17
C ARG A 234 7.35 2.77 -14.32
N ALA A 235 7.91 3.18 -15.45
CA ALA A 235 8.07 2.35 -16.65
C ALA A 235 9.35 1.51 -16.62
N GLU A 236 9.86 1.20 -15.44
CA GLU A 236 11.05 0.36 -15.28
C GLU A 236 10.76 -1.07 -15.75
N ASN A 237 11.63 -1.58 -16.63
CA ASN A 237 11.54 -2.96 -17.07
C ASN A 237 12.14 -3.91 -16.02
N SER A 238 11.59 -3.88 -14.80
CA SER A 238 12.03 -4.68 -13.66
C SER A 238 10.96 -5.71 -13.30
N ASN A 239 11.28 -6.98 -13.46
CA ASN A 239 10.34 -8.09 -13.18
C ASN A 239 10.67 -8.75 -11.84
N THR A 240 10.82 -7.98 -10.77
CA THR A 240 11.10 -8.48 -9.43
C THR A 240 9.83 -8.59 -8.59
N THR A 241 9.94 -9.21 -7.42
CA THR A 241 8.85 -9.31 -6.44
C THR A 241 8.54 -8.00 -5.70
N ARG A 242 9.30 -6.93 -5.96
CA ARG A 242 9.26 -5.64 -5.25
C ARG A 242 8.84 -4.46 -6.12
N HIS A 243 8.65 -4.65 -7.43
CA HIS A 243 8.33 -3.58 -8.38
C HIS A 243 6.95 -3.76 -8.99
N LEU A 244 6.24 -2.66 -9.09
CA LEU A 244 4.99 -2.47 -9.83
C LEU A 244 5.15 -1.28 -10.76
N ALA A 245 4.49 -1.32 -11.90
CA ALA A 245 4.44 -0.18 -12.83
C ALA A 245 3.43 0.90 -12.36
N GLU A 246 2.44 0.52 -11.56
CA GLU A 246 1.44 1.40 -10.93
C GLU A 246 1.34 1.03 -9.45
N PHE A 247 1.49 2.02 -8.57
CA PHE A 247 1.42 1.87 -7.12
C PHE A 247 1.01 3.20 -6.48
N TRP A 248 0.78 3.21 -5.16
CA TRP A 248 0.35 4.40 -4.45
C TRP A 248 1.46 4.93 -3.54
N MET A 249 1.67 6.24 -3.57
CA MET A 249 2.62 6.92 -2.68
C MET A 249 1.88 7.78 -1.66
N ILE A 250 2.43 7.80 -0.45
CA ILE A 250 2.07 8.72 0.63
C ILE A 250 3.24 9.65 0.81
N GLU A 251 3.04 10.94 0.56
CA GLU A 251 4.13 11.91 0.48
C GLU A 251 3.76 13.19 1.29
N PRO A 252 4.03 13.20 2.61
CA PRO A 252 3.90 14.42 3.42
C PRO A 252 5.04 15.40 3.12
N GLU A 253 4.73 16.70 3.27
CA GLU A 253 5.68 17.80 3.12
C GLU A 253 5.39 18.84 4.18
N VAL A 254 6.43 19.27 4.92
CA VAL A 254 6.31 20.15 6.09
C VAL A 254 7.24 21.35 5.96
N ALA A 255 6.67 22.55 5.95
CA ALA A 255 7.44 23.79 6.00
C ALA A 255 8.03 24.02 7.38
N PHE A 256 9.19 24.70 7.44
CA PHE A 256 9.98 24.97 8.65
C PHE A 256 10.50 23.70 9.34
N ALA A 257 10.57 22.58 8.62
CA ALA A 257 11.11 21.31 9.11
C ALA A 257 12.51 21.05 8.54
N ASP A 258 13.35 20.46 9.36
CA ASP A 258 14.65 19.90 8.98
C ASP A 258 14.58 18.37 8.84
N LEU A 259 15.72 17.75 8.49
CA LEU A 259 15.81 16.31 8.35
C LEU A 259 15.49 15.54 9.65
N ALA A 260 15.82 16.11 10.82
CA ALA A 260 15.53 15.47 12.10
C ALA A 260 14.02 15.44 12.40
N ALA A 261 13.32 16.55 12.13
CA ALA A 261 11.87 16.62 12.27
C ALA A 261 11.14 15.68 11.28
N ASP A 262 11.68 15.52 10.07
CA ASP A 262 11.14 14.59 9.07
C ASP A 262 11.29 13.13 9.53
N ALA A 263 12.44 12.78 10.13
CA ALA A 263 12.65 11.46 10.72
C ALA A 263 11.72 11.18 11.91
N ASP A 264 11.46 12.17 12.77
CA ASP A 264 10.48 12.07 13.86
C ASP A 264 9.07 11.82 13.35
N LEU A 265 8.67 12.53 12.29
CA LEU A 265 7.35 12.36 11.67
C LEU A 265 7.22 10.97 11.05
N ALA A 266 8.25 10.46 10.39
CA ALA A 266 8.26 9.13 9.78
C ALA A 266 8.13 8.02 10.85
N GLU A 267 8.85 8.15 11.98
CA GLU A 267 8.75 7.22 13.11
C GLU A 267 7.34 7.20 13.69
N ASP A 268 6.78 8.37 14.01
CA ASP A 268 5.43 8.50 14.57
C ASP A 268 4.38 7.94 13.63
N PHE A 269 4.52 8.22 12.33
CA PHE A 269 3.59 7.76 11.30
C PHE A 269 3.55 6.24 11.20
N LEU A 270 4.67 5.58 11.04
CA LEU A 270 4.73 4.12 10.94
C LEU A 270 4.19 3.44 12.20
N LYS A 271 4.59 3.93 13.38
CA LYS A 271 4.09 3.40 14.66
C LYS A 271 2.58 3.55 14.81
N TYR A 272 2.03 4.68 14.39
CA TYR A 272 0.59 4.90 14.39
C TYR A 272 -0.16 3.92 13.49
N LEU A 273 0.32 3.72 12.26
CA LEU A 273 -0.29 2.80 11.30
C LEU A 273 -0.29 1.36 11.84
N PHE A 274 0.81 0.91 12.43
CA PHE A 274 0.92 -0.44 12.97
C PHE A 274 0.05 -0.65 14.20
N ARG A 275 -0.03 0.32 15.12
CA ARG A 275 -0.98 0.27 16.24
C ARG A 275 -2.42 0.18 15.77
N THR A 276 -2.77 0.98 14.78
CA THR A 276 -4.12 1.02 14.23
C THR A 276 -4.54 -0.32 13.63
N VAL A 277 -3.71 -0.92 12.78
CA VAL A 277 -4.06 -2.19 12.13
C VAL A 277 -4.16 -3.34 13.14
N LEU A 278 -3.27 -3.38 14.13
CA LEU A 278 -3.34 -4.39 15.19
C LEU A 278 -4.61 -4.26 16.05
N ALA A 279 -5.06 -3.03 16.30
CA ALA A 279 -6.27 -2.76 17.09
C ALA A 279 -7.56 -2.98 16.28
N GLU A 280 -7.62 -2.52 15.04
CA GLU A 280 -8.86 -2.47 14.25
C GLU A 280 -9.06 -3.69 13.35
N ARG A 281 -8.00 -4.48 13.08
CA ARG A 281 -8.01 -5.68 12.21
C ARG A 281 -7.38 -6.90 12.89
N ALA A 282 -7.62 -7.07 14.19
CA ALA A 282 -7.04 -8.15 14.98
C ALA A 282 -7.37 -9.54 14.44
N ASP A 283 -8.59 -9.75 13.93
CA ASP A 283 -9.05 -10.99 13.32
C ASP A 283 -8.30 -11.31 12.01
N ASP A 284 -8.16 -10.32 11.14
CA ASP A 284 -7.39 -10.44 9.90
C ASP A 284 -5.90 -10.67 10.18
N MET A 285 -5.34 -9.95 11.15
CA MET A 285 -3.93 -10.11 11.55
C MET A 285 -3.65 -11.47 12.19
N ALA A 286 -4.61 -12.01 12.96
CA ALA A 286 -4.50 -13.37 13.50
C ALA A 286 -4.43 -14.42 12.37
N PHE A 287 -5.26 -14.28 11.33
CA PHE A 287 -5.20 -15.14 10.15
C PHE A 287 -3.85 -14.98 9.42
N ILE A 288 -3.37 -13.76 9.22
CA ILE A 288 -2.04 -13.51 8.61
C ILE A 288 -0.93 -14.21 9.41
N ALA A 289 -0.96 -14.11 10.74
CA ALA A 289 0.03 -14.74 11.61
C ALA A 289 -0.05 -16.27 11.57
N GLU A 290 -1.25 -16.83 11.42
CA GLU A 290 -1.44 -18.28 11.33
C GLU A 290 -1.01 -18.86 9.97
N ARG A 291 -1.30 -18.18 8.86
CA ARG A 291 -1.27 -18.76 7.52
C ARG A 291 -0.25 -18.16 6.56
N VAL A 292 0.25 -16.96 6.82
CA VAL A 292 1.14 -16.24 5.90
C VAL A 292 2.52 -16.04 6.52
N GLN A 293 2.57 -15.34 7.66
CA GLN A 293 3.82 -14.95 8.30
C GLN A 293 3.68 -15.05 9.82
N LYS A 294 4.24 -16.10 10.40
CA LYS A 294 4.07 -16.47 11.81
C LYS A 294 4.40 -15.36 12.81
N ASP A 295 5.37 -14.53 12.51
CA ASP A 295 5.84 -13.42 13.36
C ASP A 295 5.22 -12.07 12.99
N ALA A 296 4.21 -12.01 12.11
CA ALA A 296 3.64 -10.77 11.63
C ALA A 296 3.21 -9.82 12.76
N ILE A 297 2.50 -10.32 13.77
CA ILE A 297 2.04 -9.52 14.91
C ILE A 297 3.22 -9.09 15.78
N SER A 298 4.05 -10.05 16.24
CA SER A 298 5.17 -9.76 17.15
C SER A 298 6.21 -8.83 16.53
N ARG A 299 6.42 -8.90 15.23
CA ARG A 299 7.30 -7.99 14.48
C ARG A 299 6.76 -6.55 14.51
N LEU A 300 5.46 -6.35 14.29
CA LEU A 300 4.84 -5.03 14.37
C LEU A 300 4.86 -4.48 15.80
N GLU A 301 4.61 -5.32 16.80
CA GLU A 301 4.71 -4.94 18.23
C GLU A 301 6.14 -4.54 18.60
N ALA A 302 7.15 -5.29 18.19
CA ALA A 302 8.55 -4.95 18.38
C ALA A 302 8.91 -3.61 17.72
N PHE A 303 8.44 -3.38 16.49
CA PHE A 303 8.64 -2.12 15.78
C PHE A 303 8.01 -0.93 16.51
N ILE A 304 6.78 -1.06 17.00
CA ILE A 304 6.05 -0.01 17.73
C ILE A 304 6.80 0.40 19.02
N ASN A 305 7.38 -0.58 19.72
CA ASN A 305 7.97 -0.38 21.05
C ASN A 305 9.44 0.05 21.00
N ALA A 306 10.13 -0.13 19.87
CA ALA A 306 11.52 0.26 19.72
C ALA A 306 11.66 1.73 19.29
N PRO A 307 12.62 2.51 19.86
CA PRO A 307 13.03 3.77 19.25
C PRO A 307 13.84 3.48 17.97
N PHE A 308 13.73 4.36 16.98
CA PHE A 308 14.56 4.23 15.78
C PHE A 308 15.99 4.65 16.08
N GLU A 309 16.95 3.86 15.60
CA GLU A 309 18.36 4.25 15.63
C GLU A 309 18.66 5.18 14.47
N ARG A 310 19.38 6.26 14.70
CA ARG A 310 19.82 7.21 13.66
C ARG A 310 21.31 7.06 13.42
N ILE A 311 21.69 6.76 12.20
CA ILE A 311 23.06 6.49 11.79
C ILE A 311 23.37 7.30 10.53
N ASP A 312 24.48 8.05 10.55
CA ASP A 312 24.97 8.67 9.33
C ASP A 312 25.42 7.62 8.31
N TYR A 313 25.18 7.86 7.03
CA TYR A 313 25.56 6.96 5.95
C TYR A 313 27.07 6.59 6.02
N SER A 314 27.94 7.56 6.31
CA SER A 314 29.38 7.30 6.46
C SER A 314 29.71 6.34 7.61
N GLU A 315 28.93 6.39 8.71
CA GLU A 315 29.05 5.43 9.80
C GLU A 315 28.47 4.07 9.41
N ALA A 316 27.34 4.03 8.72
CA ALA A 316 26.76 2.79 8.22
C ALA A 316 27.73 2.02 7.33
N ILE A 317 28.42 2.69 6.41
CA ILE A 317 29.49 2.09 5.57
C ILE A 317 30.63 1.53 6.44
N ARG A 318 31.10 2.29 7.44
CA ARG A 318 32.15 1.81 8.36
C ARG A 318 31.74 0.58 9.15
N LEU A 319 30.51 0.53 9.63
CA LEU A 319 29.94 -0.62 10.35
C LEU A 319 29.86 -1.85 9.45
N LEU A 320 29.36 -1.70 8.24
CA LEU A 320 29.27 -2.77 7.26
C LEU A 320 30.65 -3.33 6.90
N GLN A 321 31.66 -2.46 6.63
CA GLN A 321 33.03 -2.87 6.33
C GLN A 321 33.68 -3.62 7.50
N LYS A 322 33.37 -3.25 8.75
CA LYS A 322 33.88 -3.89 9.97
C LYS A 322 33.11 -5.15 10.37
N SER A 323 32.00 -5.46 9.72
CA SER A 323 31.11 -6.57 10.10
C SER A 323 31.76 -7.96 10.01
N GLY A 324 32.82 -8.08 9.20
CA GLY A 324 33.43 -9.39 8.86
C GLY A 324 32.55 -10.27 7.95
N ARG A 325 31.37 -9.79 7.57
CA ARG A 325 30.44 -10.49 6.66
C ARG A 325 30.87 -10.28 5.22
N LYS A 326 30.80 -11.33 4.42
CA LYS A 326 30.95 -11.22 2.96
C LYS A 326 29.58 -10.90 2.35
N PHE A 327 29.45 -9.70 1.83
CA PHE A 327 28.29 -9.25 1.08
C PHE A 327 28.42 -9.63 -0.40
N GLU A 328 27.30 -9.75 -1.10
CA GLU A 328 27.25 -9.96 -2.56
C GLU A 328 27.66 -8.69 -3.30
N PHE A 329 27.18 -7.53 -2.81
CA PHE A 329 27.46 -6.22 -3.37
C PHE A 329 28.58 -5.50 -2.62
N PRO A 330 29.38 -4.63 -3.31
CA PRO A 330 30.48 -3.91 -2.67
C PRO A 330 29.97 -2.93 -1.60
N VAL A 331 30.73 -2.79 -0.52
CA VAL A 331 30.49 -1.82 0.55
C VAL A 331 31.54 -0.73 0.46
N GLU A 332 31.24 0.33 -0.27
CA GLU A 332 32.13 1.46 -0.51
C GLU A 332 31.37 2.78 -0.34
N TRP A 333 32.06 3.81 0.16
CA TRP A 333 31.47 5.13 0.28
C TRP A 333 31.16 5.72 -1.09
N GLY A 334 29.93 6.20 -1.27
CA GLY A 334 29.45 6.73 -2.54
C GLY A 334 28.60 5.76 -3.36
N LEU A 335 28.39 4.53 -2.88
CA LEU A 335 27.47 3.56 -3.49
C LEU A 335 26.17 3.48 -2.71
N ASP A 336 25.06 3.21 -3.41
CA ASP A 336 23.78 2.94 -2.73
C ASP A 336 23.86 1.68 -1.87
N LEU A 337 23.23 1.76 -0.68
CA LEU A 337 23.01 0.58 0.16
C LEU A 337 22.08 -0.40 -0.57
N GLN A 338 22.51 -1.66 -0.60
CA GLN A 338 21.65 -2.73 -1.13
C GLN A 338 20.84 -3.38 -0.02
N THR A 339 19.75 -4.05 -0.35
CA THR A 339 18.87 -4.68 0.66
C THR A 339 19.62 -5.56 1.67
N GLU A 340 20.68 -6.25 1.27
CA GLU A 340 21.47 -7.07 2.19
C GLU A 340 22.20 -6.24 3.23
N HIS A 341 22.66 -5.03 2.86
CA HIS A 341 23.31 -4.06 3.75
C HIS A 341 22.29 -3.49 4.75
N GLU A 342 21.13 -3.07 4.25
CA GLU A 342 20.03 -2.53 5.04
C GLU A 342 19.49 -3.54 6.07
N ARG A 343 19.33 -4.79 5.64
CA ARG A 343 18.89 -5.87 6.53
C ARG A 343 19.94 -6.21 7.58
N TRP A 344 21.22 -6.24 7.20
CA TRP A 344 22.28 -6.45 8.19
C TRP A 344 22.29 -5.36 9.27
N LEU A 345 22.15 -4.08 8.85
CA LEU A 345 22.08 -2.95 9.80
C LEU A 345 20.90 -3.11 10.76
N THR A 346 19.71 -3.45 10.25
CA THR A 346 18.48 -3.52 11.05
C THR A 346 18.31 -4.81 11.83
N GLU A 347 18.75 -5.96 11.30
CA GLU A 347 18.48 -7.28 11.88
C GLU A 347 19.64 -7.81 12.74
N GLU A 348 20.90 -7.60 12.29
CA GLU A 348 22.08 -8.19 12.94
C GLU A 348 22.83 -7.17 13.81
N HIS A 349 22.99 -5.94 13.34
CA HIS A 349 23.78 -4.93 14.05
C HIS A 349 22.97 -4.20 15.13
N VAL A 350 21.82 -3.61 14.76
CA VAL A 350 21.01 -2.78 15.66
C VAL A 350 19.87 -3.57 16.32
N GLY A 351 19.27 -4.52 15.59
CA GLY A 351 18.14 -5.33 16.06
C GLY A 351 16.81 -4.57 16.11
N ARG A 352 16.71 -3.41 15.45
CA ARG A 352 15.51 -2.55 15.42
C ARG A 352 15.53 -1.63 14.19
N PRO A 353 14.45 -0.82 13.94
CA PRO A 353 14.44 0.11 12.81
C PRO A 353 15.59 1.12 12.88
N VAL A 354 16.14 1.44 11.71
CA VAL A 354 17.27 2.37 11.55
C VAL A 354 16.90 3.45 10.55
N VAL A 355 17.24 4.70 10.87
CA VAL A 355 17.21 5.82 9.92
C VAL A 355 18.64 6.10 9.51
N VAL A 356 18.99 5.77 8.27
CA VAL A 356 20.28 6.16 7.69
C VAL A 356 20.17 7.55 7.10
N MET A 357 21.07 8.45 7.47
CA MET A 357 20.99 9.88 7.16
C MET A 357 22.26 10.38 6.46
N ASN A 358 22.15 11.52 5.79
CA ASN A 358 23.29 12.23 5.19
C ASN A 358 24.04 11.40 4.13
N TYR A 359 23.34 11.08 3.05
CA TYR A 359 23.86 10.32 1.94
C TYR A 359 24.80 11.14 1.04
N PRO A 360 25.72 10.49 0.29
CA PRO A 360 26.52 11.16 -0.72
C PRO A 360 25.66 11.89 -1.74
N GLU A 361 26.07 13.10 -2.12
CA GLU A 361 25.26 14.01 -2.94
C GLU A 361 25.00 13.47 -4.37
N HIS A 362 25.95 12.71 -4.93
CA HIS A 362 25.89 12.26 -6.32
C HIS A 362 24.97 11.04 -6.55
N ILE A 363 24.55 10.36 -5.46
CA ILE A 363 23.60 9.22 -5.54
C ILE A 363 22.18 9.61 -5.16
N LYS A 364 21.91 10.86 -4.83
CA LYS A 364 20.59 11.35 -4.40
C LYS A 364 20.12 12.52 -5.28
N ALA A 365 18.83 12.73 -5.36
CA ALA A 365 18.17 13.66 -6.27
C ALA A 365 18.61 15.12 -6.11
N PHE A 366 18.45 15.91 -7.17
CA PHE A 366 18.91 17.30 -7.27
C PHE A 366 18.29 18.26 -6.24
N TYR A 367 17.06 17.99 -5.81
CA TYR A 367 16.30 18.85 -4.90
C TYR A 367 16.65 18.67 -3.42
N MET A 368 17.47 17.68 -3.07
CA MET A 368 17.85 17.42 -1.68
C MET A 368 18.91 18.44 -1.21
N ARG A 369 18.71 18.94 0.02
CA ARG A 369 19.57 19.98 0.61
C ARG A 369 21.02 19.50 0.73
N LEU A 370 21.93 20.23 0.05
CA LEU A 370 23.38 19.99 0.17
C LEU A 370 23.84 20.40 1.58
N ASN A 371 24.48 19.50 2.31
CA ASN A 371 25.04 19.75 3.62
C ASN A 371 26.28 20.68 3.51
N ASP A 372 26.67 21.27 4.63
CA ASP A 372 27.76 22.26 4.67
C ASP A 372 29.13 21.66 4.37
N ASP A 373 29.25 20.32 4.38
CA ASP A 373 30.46 19.60 3.96
C ASP A 373 30.66 19.59 2.44
N GLY A 374 29.64 19.97 1.66
CA GLY A 374 29.64 19.99 0.20
C GLY A 374 29.77 18.60 -0.45
N LYS A 375 29.58 17.53 0.29
CA LYS A 375 29.74 16.12 -0.16
C LYS A 375 28.50 15.26 0.09
N THR A 376 27.71 15.63 1.08
CA THR A 376 26.49 14.89 1.47
C THR A 376 25.26 15.76 1.32
N VAL A 377 24.10 15.13 1.24
CA VAL A 377 22.79 15.78 1.26
C VAL A 377 21.99 15.32 2.47
N ALA A 378 21.11 16.19 2.97
CA ALA A 378 20.21 15.92 4.07
C ALA A 378 19.08 14.98 3.60
N ALA A 379 19.44 13.77 3.20
CA ALA A 379 18.56 12.66 2.83
C ALA A 379 18.48 11.65 3.96
N MET A 380 17.38 10.90 4.03
CA MET A 380 17.22 9.79 4.93
C MET A 380 16.50 8.63 4.27
N ASP A 381 16.87 7.40 4.64
CA ASP A 381 16.11 6.20 4.36
C ASP A 381 15.77 5.52 5.69
N VAL A 382 14.46 5.27 5.93
CA VAL A 382 13.99 4.51 7.09
C VAL A 382 14.01 3.04 6.73
N LEU A 383 14.81 2.28 7.43
CA LEU A 383 15.02 0.85 7.24
C LEU A 383 14.25 0.07 8.30
N ALA A 384 13.47 -0.91 7.87
CA ALA A 384 12.73 -1.81 8.75
C ALA A 384 13.27 -3.25 8.68
N PRO A 385 13.39 -3.95 9.82
CA PRO A 385 13.77 -5.36 9.83
C PRO A 385 12.85 -6.21 8.94
N GLY A 386 13.40 -7.07 8.10
CA GLY A 386 12.66 -7.96 7.21
C GLY A 386 12.40 -7.41 5.81
N ILE A 387 12.46 -6.10 5.59
CA ILE A 387 12.18 -5.51 4.28
C ILE A 387 13.29 -4.60 3.75
N GLY A 388 14.09 -3.97 4.63
CA GLY A 388 15.03 -2.91 4.28
C GLY A 388 14.33 -1.55 4.23
N GLU A 389 14.67 -0.71 3.26
CA GLU A 389 14.05 0.60 3.08
C GLU A 389 12.54 0.52 2.95
N ILE A 390 11.82 1.30 3.79
CA ILE A 390 10.35 1.45 3.76
C ILE A 390 9.93 2.89 3.47
N ILE A 391 10.71 3.87 3.89
CA ILE A 391 10.53 5.31 3.63
C ILE A 391 11.83 5.89 3.12
N GLY A 392 11.76 6.71 2.07
CA GLY A 392 12.83 7.60 1.64
C GLY A 392 12.40 9.06 1.79
N GLY A 393 13.25 9.93 2.34
CA GLY A 393 12.91 11.32 2.58
C GLY A 393 14.11 12.26 2.54
N SER A 394 13.86 13.56 2.61
CA SER A 394 14.92 14.55 2.71
C SER A 394 14.41 15.92 3.18
N GLN A 395 15.31 16.71 3.70
CA GLN A 395 15.14 18.17 3.66
C GLN A 395 15.39 18.64 2.23
N ARG A 396 14.59 19.62 1.78
CA ARG A 396 14.66 20.16 0.42
C ARG A 396 15.66 21.31 0.34
N GLU A 397 16.28 21.50 -0.81
CA GLU A 397 17.21 22.64 -1.01
C GLU A 397 16.43 23.95 -1.10
N GLU A 398 16.59 24.80 -0.12
CA GLU A 398 15.94 26.11 -0.02
C GLU A 398 16.77 27.25 -0.65
N ARG A 399 18.06 27.05 -0.91
CA ARG A 399 18.98 28.03 -1.49
C ARG A 399 18.93 27.95 -3.00
N LEU A 400 18.50 29.03 -3.66
CA LEU A 400 18.28 29.05 -5.11
C LEU A 400 19.56 28.79 -5.91
N ASP A 401 20.66 29.41 -5.51
CA ASP A 401 21.96 29.27 -6.17
C ASP A 401 22.51 27.82 -6.09
N VAL A 402 22.31 27.16 -4.95
CA VAL A 402 22.70 25.75 -4.77
C VAL A 402 21.78 24.84 -5.58
N LEU A 403 20.46 25.08 -5.56
CA LEU A 403 19.50 24.34 -6.37
C LEU A 403 19.84 24.44 -7.87
N ASP A 404 20.14 25.65 -8.37
CA ASP A 404 20.53 25.88 -9.78
C ASP A 404 21.80 25.12 -10.14
N ALA A 405 22.80 25.10 -9.25
CA ALA A 405 24.01 24.34 -9.45
C ALA A 405 23.77 22.82 -9.49
N ARG A 406 22.90 22.32 -8.61
CA ARG A 406 22.49 20.90 -8.59
C ARG A 406 21.71 20.52 -9.86
N MET A 407 20.76 21.37 -10.29
CA MET A 407 20.05 21.15 -11.54
C MET A 407 20.99 21.05 -12.75
N ALA A 408 21.99 21.93 -12.81
CA ALA A 408 23.01 21.89 -13.86
C ALA A 408 23.83 20.60 -13.84
N GLN A 409 24.20 20.07 -12.67
CA GLN A 409 24.88 18.78 -12.53
C GLN A 409 24.06 17.61 -13.09
N PHE A 410 22.74 17.65 -12.92
CA PHE A 410 21.81 16.64 -13.44
C PHE A 410 21.36 16.87 -14.88
N GLY A 411 21.88 17.93 -15.55
CA GLY A 411 21.53 18.27 -16.93
C GLY A 411 20.07 18.70 -17.11
N LEU A 412 19.43 19.21 -16.06
CA LEU A 412 18.06 19.67 -16.09
C LEU A 412 17.99 21.10 -16.65
N ASP A 413 17.01 21.33 -17.53
CA ASP A 413 16.76 22.67 -18.09
C ASP A 413 16.06 23.56 -17.06
N PRO A 414 16.68 24.65 -16.58
CA PRO A 414 16.07 25.55 -15.61
C PRO A 414 14.77 26.20 -16.09
N GLU A 415 14.54 26.33 -17.39
CA GLU A 415 13.30 26.91 -17.93
C GLU A 415 12.10 25.99 -17.69
N HIS A 416 12.27 24.67 -17.79
CA HIS A 416 11.22 23.69 -17.46
C HIS A 416 10.88 23.66 -15.99
N TYR A 417 11.83 24.04 -15.11
CA TYR A 417 11.65 24.07 -13.64
C TYR A 417 11.53 25.49 -13.08
N GLN A 418 11.25 26.50 -13.92
CA GLN A 418 11.11 27.89 -13.45
C GLN A 418 10.11 28.01 -12.30
N TRP A 419 8.96 27.35 -12.42
CA TRP A 419 7.91 27.30 -11.39
C TRP A 419 8.41 26.71 -10.05
N TYR A 420 9.30 25.71 -10.08
CA TYR A 420 9.90 25.09 -8.90
C TYR A 420 10.96 25.98 -8.27
N ARG A 421 11.75 26.69 -9.10
CA ARG A 421 12.71 27.71 -8.67
C ARG A 421 12.04 28.91 -7.99
N ASP A 422 10.84 29.28 -8.42
CA ASP A 422 10.06 30.38 -7.84
C ASP A 422 9.72 30.16 -6.37
N PHE A 423 9.61 28.92 -5.90
CA PHE A 423 9.44 28.61 -4.48
C PHE A 423 10.61 29.14 -3.63
N ARG A 424 11.81 29.23 -4.18
CA ARG A 424 13.00 29.75 -3.50
C ARG A 424 13.11 31.28 -3.62
N ARG A 425 12.52 31.84 -4.67
CA ARG A 425 12.52 33.29 -4.91
C ARG A 425 11.52 34.04 -4.05
N TYR A 426 10.37 33.42 -3.80
CA TYR A 426 9.22 34.08 -3.20
C TYR A 426 8.90 33.51 -1.81
N GLY A 427 9.77 33.81 -0.85
CA GLY A 427 9.56 33.45 0.56
C GLY A 427 9.80 31.99 0.86
N GLY A 428 10.79 31.38 0.22
CA GLY A 428 11.22 30.02 0.50
C GLY A 428 11.70 29.86 1.94
N VAL A 429 11.41 28.70 2.52
CA VAL A 429 11.82 28.31 3.88
C VAL A 429 12.39 26.89 3.85
N PRO A 430 13.21 26.48 4.85
CA PRO A 430 13.52 25.09 5.05
C PRO A 430 12.24 24.27 5.11
N HIS A 431 12.20 23.17 4.38
CA HIS A 431 11.07 22.23 4.38
C HIS A 431 11.57 20.84 4.09
N ALA A 432 10.83 19.84 4.56
CA ALA A 432 11.23 18.46 4.49
C ALA A 432 10.01 17.55 4.30
N GLY A 433 10.24 16.40 3.75
CA GLY A 433 9.20 15.41 3.54
C GLY A 433 9.78 14.06 3.09
N PHE A 434 8.90 13.08 3.05
CA PHE A 434 9.29 11.71 2.69
C PHE A 434 8.24 11.06 1.77
N GLY A 435 8.64 9.94 1.16
CA GLY A 435 7.76 9.06 0.40
C GLY A 435 7.67 7.68 1.03
N LEU A 436 6.45 7.18 1.18
CA LEU A 436 6.15 5.80 1.58
C LEU A 436 5.32 5.13 0.50
N GLY A 437 5.87 4.06 -0.10
CA GLY A 437 5.11 3.21 -1.02
C GLY A 437 4.03 2.41 -0.26
N PHE A 438 2.76 2.65 -0.59
CA PHE A 438 1.66 2.05 0.15
C PHE A 438 1.60 0.53 0.01
N GLU A 439 1.88 -0.01 -1.17
CA GLU A 439 1.96 -1.46 -1.40
C GLU A 439 3.11 -2.09 -0.61
N ARG A 440 4.26 -1.41 -0.48
CA ARG A 440 5.39 -1.87 0.34
C ARG A 440 5.00 -1.95 1.82
N LEU A 441 4.24 -0.97 2.31
CA LEU A 441 3.66 -1.00 3.65
C LEU A 441 2.73 -2.20 3.85
N VAL A 442 1.81 -2.46 2.91
CA VAL A 442 0.90 -3.61 2.97
C VAL A 442 1.66 -4.94 2.93
N VAL A 443 2.69 -5.05 2.08
CA VAL A 443 3.60 -6.22 2.05
C VAL A 443 4.23 -6.44 3.42
N TYR A 444 4.75 -5.38 4.04
CA TYR A 444 5.37 -5.47 5.36
C TYR A 444 4.39 -5.92 6.44
N VAL A 445 3.22 -5.31 6.50
CA VAL A 445 2.19 -5.62 7.50
C VAL A 445 1.68 -7.06 7.35
N CYS A 446 1.39 -7.48 6.12
CA CYS A 446 0.82 -8.81 5.85
C CYS A 446 1.86 -9.91 5.67
N GLY A 447 3.17 -9.61 5.66
CA GLY A 447 4.22 -10.60 5.41
C GLY A 447 4.14 -11.24 4.02
N LEU A 448 3.69 -10.51 3.01
CA LEU A 448 3.56 -11.03 1.65
C LEU A 448 4.95 -11.14 0.99
N SER A 449 5.14 -12.19 0.21
CA SER A 449 6.40 -12.42 -0.53
C SER A 449 6.50 -11.66 -1.85
N ASN A 450 5.39 -11.12 -2.35
CA ASN A 450 5.33 -10.44 -3.64
C ASN A 450 4.38 -9.23 -3.57
N ILE A 451 4.85 -8.08 -4.01
CA ILE A 451 4.10 -6.82 -4.00
C ILE A 451 2.83 -6.86 -4.87
N ARG A 452 2.78 -7.75 -5.88
CA ARG A 452 1.58 -7.95 -6.73
C ARG A 452 0.37 -8.47 -5.95
N ASP A 453 0.58 -8.95 -4.72
CA ASP A 453 -0.48 -9.45 -3.85
C ASP A 453 -0.99 -8.38 -2.88
N ALA A 454 -0.35 -7.21 -2.84
CA ALA A 454 -0.75 -6.08 -2.01
C ALA A 454 -1.72 -5.10 -2.69
N ILE A 455 -1.96 -5.25 -3.99
CA ILE A 455 -2.85 -4.39 -4.80
C ILE A 455 -3.89 -5.25 -5.53
N ALA A 456 -5.08 -4.69 -5.77
CA ALA A 456 -6.20 -5.43 -6.35
C ALA A 456 -5.88 -5.99 -7.75
N TYR A 457 -5.37 -5.13 -8.63
CA TYR A 457 -5.01 -5.47 -10.00
C TYR A 457 -3.60 -4.97 -10.28
N PRO A 458 -2.58 -5.83 -10.14
CA PRO A 458 -1.19 -5.42 -10.32
C PRO A 458 -0.89 -5.07 -11.78
N ARG A 459 -0.06 -4.02 -11.97
CA ARG A 459 0.52 -3.66 -13.26
C ARG A 459 2.02 -3.90 -13.20
N ALA A 460 2.52 -4.70 -14.13
CA ALA A 460 3.92 -5.08 -14.22
C ALA A 460 4.30 -5.30 -15.68
N PRO A 461 5.59 -5.36 -16.05
CA PRO A 461 6.00 -5.69 -17.41
C PRO A 461 5.32 -6.96 -17.93
N GLY A 462 4.65 -6.87 -19.09
CA GLY A 462 3.92 -7.95 -19.71
C GLY A 462 2.59 -8.35 -19.04
N SER A 463 2.09 -7.55 -18.07
CA SER A 463 0.84 -7.85 -17.35
C SER A 463 0.02 -6.58 -17.08
N ALA A 464 -1.12 -6.49 -17.74
CA ALA A 464 -2.09 -5.40 -17.60
C ALA A 464 -3.54 -5.89 -17.78
N GLU A 465 -3.80 -7.15 -17.49
CA GLU A 465 -5.11 -7.79 -17.61
C GLU A 465 -6.09 -7.20 -16.56
N PHE A 466 -7.37 -7.14 -16.93
CA PHE A 466 -8.51 -6.56 -16.19
C PHE A 466 -8.56 -5.04 -16.29
#